data_3c8eb2e7e98f9bbc0bce7e481b919ca9
#
_entry.id   3c8eb2e7e98f9bbc0bce7e481b919ca9
#
_cell.length_a   1.000
_cell.length_b   1.000
_cell.length_c   1.000
_cell.angle_alpha   90.00
_cell.angle_beta   90.00
_cell.angle_gamma   90.00
#
_symmetry.space_group_name_H-M   'P 1'
#
loop_
_entity.id
_entity.type
_entity.pdbx_description
1 polymer ?
#
loop_
_entity_poly.entity_id
_entity_poly.type
_entity_poly.pdbx_seq_one_letter_code
_entity_poly.pdbx_strand_id
1 'polypeptide(L)' 'MIELTHDEIRRASTTKLRNILKEDIDVDLDDMINYELYIREYS' A
#
# COMPACT_ATOMS: atom_id res chain seq x y z
N MET A 1 -8.21 -12.97 -1.33
CA MET A 1 -8.27 -11.53 -0.97
C MET A 1 -7.02 -11.13 -0.22
N ILE A 2 -6.43 -10.01 -0.59
CA ILE A 2 -5.21 -9.52 0.06
C ILE A 2 -5.59 -8.65 1.25
N GLU A 3 -5.03 -8.96 2.41
CA GLU A 3 -5.23 -8.17 3.61
C GLU A 3 -3.88 -7.82 4.20
N LEU A 4 -3.67 -6.53 4.50
CA LEU A 4 -2.42 -6.05 5.06
C LEU A 4 -2.71 -5.12 6.23
N THR A 5 -1.89 -5.24 7.27
CA THR A 5 -1.95 -4.30 8.38
C THR A 5 -1.14 -3.06 8.06
N HIS A 6 -1.31 -2.01 8.85
CA HIS A 6 -0.50 -0.79 8.70
C HIS A 6 0.99 -1.09 8.79
N ASP A 7 1.37 -1.96 9.72
CA ASP A 7 2.79 -2.31 9.89
C ASP A 7 3.34 -3.00 8.67
N GLU A 8 2.57 -3.91 8.08
CA GLU A 8 2.99 -4.61 6.88
C GLU A 8 3.18 -3.65 5.71
N ILE A 9 2.27 -2.68 5.57
CA ILE A 9 2.37 -1.68 4.52
C ILE A 9 3.61 -0.81 4.71
N ARG A 10 3.89 -0.41 5.95
CA ARG A 10 5.06 0.40 6.25
C ARG A 10 6.37 -0.31 5.97
N ARG A 11 6.41 -1.62 6.17
CA ARG A 11 7.61 -2.43 5.98
C ARG A 11 7.81 -2.87 4.53
N ALA A 12 6.76 -2.83 3.73
CA ALA A 12 6.84 -3.27 2.35
C ALA A 12 7.63 -2.26 1.51
N SER A 13 8.30 -2.76 0.48
CA SER A 13 9.00 -1.89 -0.46
C SER A 13 7.99 -1.13 -1.32
N THR A 14 8.43 0.01 -1.85
CA THR A 14 7.58 0.80 -2.75
C THR A 14 7.14 0.00 -3.96
N THR A 15 8.05 -0.78 -4.53
CA THR A 15 7.73 -1.63 -5.67
C THR A 15 6.66 -2.64 -5.32
N LYS A 16 6.78 -3.26 -4.14
CA LYS A 16 5.79 -4.24 -3.70
C LYS A 16 4.42 -3.59 -3.53
N LEU A 17 4.36 -2.41 -2.92
CA LEU A 17 3.10 -1.70 -2.75
C LEU A 17 2.45 -1.36 -4.08
N ARG A 18 3.23 -0.92 -5.05
CA ARG A 18 2.71 -0.62 -6.38
C ARG A 18 2.15 -1.87 -7.06
N ASN A 19 2.81 -3.01 -6.87
CA ASN A 19 2.34 -4.27 -7.44
C ASN A 19 1.03 -4.71 -6.81
N ILE A 20 0.88 -4.49 -5.50
CA ILE A 20 -0.37 -4.83 -4.80
C ILE A 20 -1.53 -3.98 -5.33
N LEU A 21 -1.27 -2.73 -5.67
CA LEU A 21 -2.31 -1.85 -6.21
C LEU A 21 -2.86 -2.34 -7.55
N LYS A 22 -2.13 -3.19 -8.26
CA LYS A 22 -2.59 -3.78 -9.51
C LYS A 22 -3.54 -4.94 -9.29
N GLU A 23 -3.59 -5.44 -8.04
CA GLU A 23 -4.47 -6.55 -7.69
C GLU A 23 -5.86 -6.05 -7.35
N ASP A 24 -6.81 -6.99 -7.27
CA ASP A 24 -8.18 -6.68 -6.88
C ASP A 24 -8.25 -6.58 -5.36
N ILE A 25 -8.13 -5.37 -4.83
CA ILE A 25 -8.10 -5.12 -3.39
C ILE A 25 -9.24 -4.19 -2.98
N ASP A 26 -9.52 -4.17 -1.67
CA ASP A 26 -10.54 -3.30 -1.10
C ASP A 26 -10.17 -1.83 -1.23
N VAL A 27 -11.19 -0.98 -1.27
CA VAL A 27 -11.00 0.47 -1.30
C VAL A 27 -10.19 0.93 -0.09
N ASP A 28 -10.45 0.38 1.08
CA ASP A 28 -9.71 0.75 2.29
C ASP A 28 -8.23 0.45 2.16
N LEU A 29 -7.90 -0.73 1.67
CA LEU A 29 -6.51 -1.12 1.48
C LEU A 29 -5.85 -0.26 0.40
N ASP A 30 -6.56 -0.01 -0.68
CA ASP A 30 -6.09 0.85 -1.76
C ASP A 30 -5.72 2.23 -1.19
N ASP A 31 -6.62 2.83 -0.41
CA ASP A 31 -6.37 4.14 0.20
C ASP A 31 -5.16 4.11 1.12
N MET A 32 -5.01 3.07 1.93
CA MET A 32 -3.88 2.95 2.84
C MET A 32 -2.55 2.89 2.09
N ILE A 33 -2.51 2.11 1.02
CA ILE A 33 -1.28 1.96 0.22
C ILE A 33 -0.96 3.27 -0.49
N ASN A 34 -1.95 3.92 -1.07
CA ASN A 34 -1.75 5.20 -1.74
C ASN A 34 -1.26 6.27 -0.78
N TYR A 35 -1.79 6.29 0.44
CA TYR A 35 -1.36 7.25 1.46
C TYR A 35 0.10 7.02 1.84
N GLU A 36 0.48 5.77 2.02
CA GLU A 36 1.87 5.43 2.35
C GLU A 36 2.82 5.86 1.23
N LEU A 37 2.46 5.60 -0.01
CA LEU A 37 3.27 6.00 -1.16
C LEU A 37 3.39 7.52 -1.25
N TYR A 38 2.30 8.22 -0.94
CA TYR A 38 2.29 9.67 -0.93
C TYR A 38 3.29 10.23 0.10
N ILE A 39 3.26 9.69 1.32
CA ILE A 39 4.18 10.11 2.37
C ILE A 39 5.62 9.89 1.95
N ARG A 40 5.93 8.75 1.35
CA ARG A 40 7.29 8.43 0.93
C ARG A 40 7.81 9.39 -0.12
N GLU A 41 6.92 9.80 -1.02
CA GLU A 41 7.30 10.69 -2.11
C GLU A 41 7.57 12.11 -1.62
N TYR A 42 6.86 12.56 -0.60
CA TYR A 42 6.92 13.94 -0.11
C TYR A 42 7.68 14.12 1.20
N SER A 43 8.28 13.09 1.72
CA SER A 43 9.06 13.18 2.97
C SER A 43 10.54 13.37 2.72
#